data_6547b3ece6c84398f094f2890eb54b12
#
_entry.id   6547b3ece6c84398f094f2890eb54b12
#
_cell.length_a   1.000
_cell.length_b   1.000
_cell.length_c   1.000
_cell.angle_alpha   90.00
_cell.angle_beta   90.00
_cell.angle_gamma   90.00
#
_symmetry.space_group_name_H-M   'P 1'
#
loop_
_entity.id
_entity.type
_entity.pdbx_description
1 polymer ?
#
loop_
_entity_poly.entity_id
_entity_poly.type
_entity_poly.pdbx_seq_one_letter_code
_entity_poly.pdbx_strand_id
1 'polypeptide(L)'
;MSVNVDTEIARPGDESYVEEAWELKECIRQADGVLKQRKGFFTDAYRRSTVYLFVTTETRPDRGSDERVMGFAAVRRDGYILFLAVDPEFRGEGMGKRLVGRVADAHDTVTCHARASNEAALGFYEHLGFEVERQIGNYYEDGGDAYYLKLGGTTGIAEKLSEFVRG
;
A
#
# COMPACT_ATOMS: atom_id res chain seq x y z
N MET A 1 -3.23 20.97 14.99
CA MET A 1 -1.91 20.38 15.22
C MET A 1 -1.30 19.98 13.89
N SER A 2 -0.12 20.45 13.59
CA SER A 2 0.55 20.05 12.39
C SER A 2 1.20 18.69 12.60
N VAL A 3 0.95 17.76 11.67
CA VAL A 3 1.55 16.44 11.70
C VAL A 3 2.74 16.46 10.76
N ASN A 4 3.92 16.15 11.28
CA ASN A 4 5.11 16.01 10.45
C ASN A 4 5.07 14.63 9.77
N VAL A 5 5.08 14.63 8.45
CA VAL A 5 5.08 13.41 7.67
C VAL A 5 6.44 13.25 7.01
N ASP A 6 7.12 12.16 7.37
CA ASP A 6 8.39 11.79 6.74
C ASP A 6 8.16 10.64 5.77
N THR A 7 8.86 10.69 4.64
CA THR A 7 8.84 9.60 3.67
C THR A 7 10.06 8.71 3.91
N GLU A 8 9.81 7.41 4.06
CA GLU A 8 10.87 6.44 4.31
C GLU A 8 10.80 5.33 3.27
N ILE A 9 11.94 4.70 3.01
CA ILE A 9 12.04 3.54 2.14
C ILE A 9 12.79 2.45 2.90
N ALA A 10 12.16 1.29 3.06
CA ALA A 10 12.82 0.08 3.57
C ALA A 10 13.13 -0.81 2.36
N ARG A 11 14.40 -1.02 2.09
CA ARG A 11 14.83 -1.85 0.96
C ARG A 11 14.83 -3.33 1.37
N PRO A 12 14.88 -4.27 0.41
CA PRO A 12 14.92 -5.69 0.75
C PRO A 12 16.00 -6.01 1.77
N GLY A 13 15.61 -6.71 2.83
CA GLY A 13 16.48 -7.03 3.96
C GLY A 13 16.39 -6.05 5.13
N ASP A 14 15.79 -4.88 4.92
CA ASP A 14 15.61 -3.87 5.96
C ASP A 14 14.27 -4.11 6.66
N GLU A 15 14.32 -4.34 7.96
CA GLU A 15 13.14 -4.61 8.77
C GLU A 15 12.63 -3.37 9.52
N SER A 16 13.18 -2.19 9.22
CA SER A 16 12.70 -0.96 9.82
C SER A 16 11.21 -0.80 9.59
N TYR A 17 10.48 -0.45 10.65
CA TYR A 17 9.03 -0.24 10.64
C TYR A 17 8.17 -1.48 10.39
N VAL A 18 8.75 -2.70 10.38
CA VAL A 18 7.96 -3.91 10.12
C VAL A 18 6.87 -4.13 11.17
N GLU A 19 7.15 -3.86 12.44
CA GLU A 19 6.16 -4.02 13.51
C GLU A 19 5.05 -2.97 13.41
N GLU A 20 5.42 -1.72 13.17
CA GLU A 20 4.46 -0.63 13.00
C GLU A 20 3.57 -0.84 11.77
N ALA A 21 4.15 -1.36 10.69
CA ALA A 21 3.40 -1.70 9.49
C ALA A 21 2.44 -2.88 9.76
N TRP A 22 2.89 -3.87 10.51
CA TRP A 22 2.03 -4.99 10.93
C TRP A 22 0.85 -4.50 11.75
N GLU A 23 1.10 -3.62 12.71
CA GLU A 23 0.04 -3.06 13.54
C GLU A 23 -1.00 -2.29 12.70
N LEU A 24 -0.54 -1.52 11.73
CA LEU A 24 -1.43 -0.83 10.81
C LEU A 24 -2.25 -1.81 9.98
N LYS A 25 -1.60 -2.83 9.44
CA LYS A 25 -2.27 -3.88 8.65
C LYS A 25 -3.36 -4.58 9.47
N GLU A 26 -3.08 -4.89 10.74
CA GLU A 26 -4.05 -5.52 11.63
C GLU A 26 -5.22 -4.59 11.97
N CYS A 27 -4.95 -3.31 12.13
CA CYS A 27 -5.98 -2.30 12.33
C CYS A 27 -6.97 -2.27 11.14
N ILE A 28 -6.43 -2.34 9.93
CA ILE A 28 -7.24 -2.37 8.70
C ILE A 28 -8.02 -3.68 8.60
N ARG A 29 -7.41 -4.80 8.94
CA ARG A 29 -8.09 -6.09 8.94
C ARG A 29 -9.30 -6.07 9.87
N GLN A 30 -9.16 -5.52 11.06
CA GLN A 30 -10.25 -5.42 12.03
C GLN A 30 -11.34 -4.47 11.56
N ALA A 31 -10.96 -3.34 10.96
CA ALA A 31 -11.92 -2.33 10.53
C ALA A 31 -12.66 -2.72 9.24
N ASP A 32 -11.93 -3.24 8.25
CA ASP A 32 -12.45 -3.42 6.89
C ASP A 32 -12.61 -4.89 6.47
N GLY A 33 -12.07 -5.83 7.23
CA GLY A 33 -12.15 -7.26 6.89
C GLY A 33 -11.28 -7.66 5.70
N VAL A 34 -10.26 -6.87 5.38
CA VAL A 34 -9.32 -7.16 4.30
C VAL A 34 -7.91 -7.31 4.87
N LEU A 35 -6.92 -7.65 4.03
CA LEU A 35 -5.52 -7.84 4.43
C LEU A 35 -5.42 -8.90 5.56
N LYS A 36 -5.91 -10.09 5.27
CA LYS A 36 -6.06 -11.17 6.26
C LYS A 36 -4.80 -12.02 6.46
N GLN A 37 -3.68 -11.66 5.86
CA GLN A 37 -2.44 -12.44 5.92
C GLN A 37 -1.92 -12.55 7.36
N ARG A 38 -1.35 -13.72 7.67
CA ARG A 38 -0.77 -13.99 8.99
C ARG A 38 0.55 -13.28 9.16
N LYS A 39 0.96 -13.09 10.42
CA LYS A 39 2.17 -12.34 10.76
C LYS A 39 3.44 -12.88 10.09
N GLY A 40 3.62 -14.19 10.10
CA GLY A 40 4.79 -14.81 9.47
C GLY A 40 4.88 -14.53 7.97
N PHE A 41 3.75 -14.67 7.28
CA PHE A 41 3.69 -14.36 5.85
C PHE A 41 3.96 -12.88 5.59
N PHE A 42 3.32 -12.00 6.37
CA PHE A 42 3.50 -10.56 6.22
C PHE A 42 4.96 -10.14 6.44
N THR A 43 5.56 -10.59 7.54
CA THR A 43 6.95 -10.25 7.89
C THR A 43 7.92 -10.71 6.81
N ASP A 44 7.73 -11.93 6.30
CA ASP A 44 8.55 -12.50 5.25
C ASP A 44 8.43 -11.71 3.95
N ALA A 45 7.19 -11.37 3.56
CA ALA A 45 6.93 -10.58 2.37
C ALA A 45 7.50 -9.17 2.49
N TYR A 46 7.35 -8.54 3.65
CA TYR A 46 7.91 -7.22 3.95
C TYR A 46 9.43 -7.24 3.75
N ARG A 47 10.09 -8.23 4.34
CA ARG A 47 11.56 -8.36 4.28
C ARG A 47 12.09 -8.51 2.86
N ARG A 48 11.31 -9.15 1.98
CA ARG A 48 11.70 -9.38 0.58
C ARG A 48 11.36 -8.23 -0.35
N SER A 49 10.56 -7.29 0.12
CA SER A 49 10.02 -6.20 -0.69
C SER A 49 10.80 -4.91 -0.51
N THR A 50 10.61 -4.00 -1.45
CA THR A 50 10.88 -2.58 -1.22
C THR A 50 9.60 -2.00 -0.63
N VAL A 51 9.69 -1.36 0.51
CA VAL A 51 8.53 -0.80 1.20
C VAL A 51 8.66 0.72 1.23
N TYR A 52 7.65 1.38 0.67
CA TYR A 52 7.52 2.84 0.71
C TYR A 52 6.60 3.19 1.87
N LEU A 53 7.02 4.10 2.74
CA LEU A 53 6.29 4.41 3.96
C LEU A 53 6.11 5.92 4.13
N PHE A 54 4.97 6.28 4.71
CA PHE A 54 4.78 7.58 5.33
C PHE A 54 4.72 7.38 6.84
N VAL A 55 5.56 8.12 7.55
CA VAL A 55 5.76 7.98 8.99
C VAL A 55 5.56 9.33 9.64
N THR A 56 4.89 9.35 10.78
CA THR A 56 4.78 10.54 11.60
C THR A 56 5.42 10.29 12.96
N THR A 57 5.96 11.33 13.56
CA THR A 57 6.50 11.28 14.91
C THR A 57 5.55 12.00 15.84
N GLU A 58 5.08 11.29 16.87
CA GLU A 58 4.25 11.85 17.92
C GLU A 58 5.09 12.03 19.18
N THR A 59 5.11 13.25 19.71
CA THR A 59 5.80 13.55 20.96
C THR A 59 4.78 13.51 22.09
N ARG A 60 5.04 12.69 23.10
CA ARG A 60 4.21 12.57 24.31
C ARG A 60 5.02 13.00 25.52
N PRO A 61 4.46 13.81 26.42
CA PRO A 61 5.22 14.30 27.58
C PRO A 61 5.74 13.22 28.51
N ASP A 62 5.06 12.05 28.55
CA ASP A 62 5.38 10.95 29.46
C ASP A 62 6.21 9.82 28.82
N ARG A 63 6.29 9.77 27.49
CA ARG A 63 6.88 8.64 26.77
C ARG A 63 7.96 9.02 25.75
N GLY A 64 8.25 10.32 25.59
CA GLY A 64 9.14 10.79 24.55
C GLY A 64 8.48 10.77 23.17
N SER A 65 9.24 10.45 22.13
CA SER A 65 8.75 10.49 20.75
C SER A 65 8.54 9.07 20.24
N ASP A 66 7.34 8.81 19.73
CA ASP A 66 6.98 7.54 19.07
C ASP A 66 6.75 7.76 17.58
N GLU A 67 7.29 6.88 16.76
CA GLU A 67 7.02 6.89 15.34
C GLU A 67 5.80 6.02 15.02
N ARG A 68 4.97 6.49 14.11
CA ARG A 68 3.77 5.78 13.67
C ARG A 68 3.73 5.72 12.15
N VAL A 69 3.49 4.54 11.60
CA VAL A 69 3.30 4.37 10.17
C VAL A 69 1.88 4.79 9.79
N MET A 70 1.78 5.78 8.93
CA MET A 70 0.50 6.32 8.43
C MET A 70 0.00 5.55 7.22
N GLY A 71 0.92 5.03 6.43
CA GLY A 71 0.60 4.24 5.25
C GLY A 71 1.87 3.63 4.67
N PHE A 72 1.71 2.53 3.95
CA PHE A 72 2.85 1.89 3.29
C PHE A 72 2.41 1.11 2.05
N ALA A 73 3.36 0.91 1.15
CA ALA A 73 3.22 0.01 0.00
C ALA A 73 4.42 -0.92 -0.03
N ALA A 74 4.18 -2.21 0.03
CA ALA A 74 5.22 -3.25 -0.09
C ALA A 74 5.18 -3.81 -1.51
N VAL A 75 6.29 -3.72 -2.22
CA VAL A 75 6.35 -3.94 -3.66
C VAL A 75 7.48 -4.87 -4.02
N ARG A 76 7.19 -5.87 -4.86
CA ARG A 76 8.21 -6.75 -5.42
C ARG A 76 9.03 -6.01 -6.49
N ARG A 77 10.17 -6.60 -6.83
CA ARG A 77 11.07 -6.04 -7.86
C ARG A 77 10.38 -5.81 -9.20
N ASP A 78 9.40 -6.63 -9.55
CA ASP A 78 8.67 -6.56 -10.82
C ASP A 78 7.52 -5.54 -10.83
N GLY A 79 7.36 -4.77 -9.74
CA GLY A 79 6.30 -3.77 -9.65
C GLY A 79 4.98 -4.30 -9.13
N TYR A 80 4.95 -5.53 -8.62
CA TYR A 80 3.74 -6.09 -8.03
C TYR A 80 3.58 -5.61 -6.59
N ILE A 81 2.45 -4.96 -6.30
CA ILE A 81 2.12 -4.48 -4.96
C ILE A 81 1.54 -5.64 -4.15
N LEU A 82 2.27 -6.06 -3.13
CA LEU A 82 1.83 -7.11 -2.20
C LEU A 82 0.86 -6.55 -1.17
N PHE A 83 1.16 -5.37 -0.64
CA PHE A 83 0.33 -4.70 0.36
C PHE A 83 0.31 -3.20 0.07
N LEU A 84 -0.88 -2.63 0.16
CA LEU A 84 -1.07 -1.19 0.17
C LEU A 84 -2.03 -0.87 1.31
N ALA A 85 -1.59 -0.08 2.24
CA ALA A 85 -2.36 0.23 3.45
C ALA A 85 -2.24 1.70 3.80
N VAL A 86 -3.37 2.32 4.12
CA VAL A 86 -3.42 3.68 4.64
C VAL A 86 -4.25 3.66 5.91
N ASP A 87 -3.70 4.24 6.98
CA ASP A 87 -4.39 4.34 8.25
C ASP A 87 -5.73 5.04 8.05
N PRO A 88 -6.84 4.46 8.56
CA PRO A 88 -8.16 5.07 8.41
C PRO A 88 -8.23 6.54 8.83
N GLU A 89 -7.45 6.96 9.84
CA GLU A 89 -7.41 8.36 10.27
C GLU A 89 -6.86 9.30 9.21
N PHE A 90 -6.07 8.79 8.27
CA PHE A 90 -5.41 9.60 7.24
C PHE A 90 -5.96 9.37 5.84
N ARG A 91 -7.07 8.65 5.72
CA ARG A 91 -7.75 8.44 4.45
C ARG A 91 -8.38 9.74 3.95
N GLY A 92 -8.49 9.87 2.63
CA GLY A 92 -9.05 11.06 1.99
C GLY A 92 -8.05 12.19 1.79
N GLU A 93 -6.80 12.02 2.21
CA GLU A 93 -5.74 13.03 2.07
C GLU A 93 -4.79 12.76 0.90
N GLY A 94 -5.09 11.78 0.05
CA GLY A 94 -4.30 11.45 -1.12
C GLY A 94 -3.06 10.61 -0.83
N MET A 95 -2.95 10.05 0.36
CA MET A 95 -1.77 9.25 0.75
C MET A 95 -1.63 7.99 -0.09
N GLY A 96 -2.72 7.29 -0.35
CA GLY A 96 -2.70 6.10 -1.20
C GLY A 96 -2.23 6.41 -2.62
N LYS A 97 -2.67 7.52 -3.18
CA LYS A 97 -2.23 7.98 -4.51
C LYS A 97 -0.74 8.26 -4.53
N ARG A 98 -0.22 8.89 -3.49
CA ARG A 98 1.21 9.19 -3.38
C ARG A 98 2.06 7.93 -3.27
N LEU A 99 1.58 6.94 -2.52
CA LEU A 99 2.27 5.66 -2.40
C LEU A 99 2.34 4.96 -3.77
N VAL A 100 1.22 4.86 -4.47
CA VAL A 100 1.20 4.26 -5.81
C VAL A 100 2.04 5.07 -6.78
N GLY A 101 2.03 6.39 -6.67
CA GLY A 101 2.88 7.27 -7.49
C GLY A 101 4.36 6.98 -7.33
N ARG A 102 4.81 6.74 -6.09
CA ARG A 102 6.21 6.38 -5.82
C ARG A 102 6.57 5.02 -6.43
N VAL A 103 5.66 4.06 -6.36
CA VAL A 103 5.85 2.74 -6.97
C VAL A 103 5.97 2.90 -8.50
N ALA A 104 5.09 3.67 -9.11
CA ALA A 104 5.08 3.90 -10.54
C ALA A 104 6.33 4.63 -11.04
N ASP A 105 6.88 5.54 -10.24
CA ASP A 105 8.13 6.23 -10.58
C ASP A 105 9.31 5.27 -10.67
N ALA A 106 9.24 4.15 -9.96
CA ALA A 106 10.33 3.17 -9.88
C ALA A 106 10.12 1.96 -10.80
N HIS A 107 8.96 1.83 -11.44
CA HIS A 107 8.61 0.64 -12.23
C HIS A 107 7.84 1.03 -13.49
N ASP A 108 8.14 0.37 -14.61
CA ASP A 108 7.43 0.60 -15.87
C ASP A 108 5.99 0.10 -15.82
N THR A 109 5.74 -0.94 -15.06
CA THR A 109 4.43 -1.56 -14.90
C THR A 109 4.18 -1.79 -13.41
N VAL A 110 2.97 -1.47 -12.96
CA VAL A 110 2.54 -1.73 -11.58
C VAL A 110 1.34 -2.66 -11.64
N THR A 111 1.39 -3.73 -10.86
CA THR A 111 0.32 -4.72 -10.82
C THR A 111 -0.10 -5.01 -9.38
N CYS A 112 -1.32 -5.48 -9.20
CA CYS A 112 -1.80 -5.91 -7.89
C CYS A 112 -3.02 -6.82 -8.06
N HIS A 113 -3.42 -7.46 -6.96
CA HIS A 113 -4.69 -8.15 -6.85
C HIS A 113 -5.58 -7.39 -5.87
N ALA A 114 -6.87 -7.35 -6.16
CA ALA A 114 -7.86 -6.82 -5.22
C ALA A 114 -9.03 -7.80 -5.14
N ARG A 115 -9.61 -7.94 -3.95
CA ARG A 115 -10.79 -8.77 -3.78
C ARG A 115 -11.92 -8.24 -4.66
N ALA A 116 -12.62 -9.14 -5.35
CA ALA A 116 -13.76 -8.77 -6.20
C ALA A 116 -14.86 -8.05 -5.39
N SER A 117 -14.97 -8.38 -4.10
CA SER A 117 -15.96 -7.77 -3.20
C SER A 117 -15.51 -6.43 -2.62
N ASN A 118 -14.23 -6.04 -2.81
CA ASN A 118 -13.71 -4.80 -2.26
C ASN A 118 -13.91 -3.65 -3.25
N GLU A 119 -15.13 -3.12 -3.28
CA GLU A 119 -15.50 -2.05 -4.20
C GLU A 119 -14.68 -0.77 -4.00
N ALA A 120 -14.34 -0.45 -2.75
CA ALA A 120 -13.54 0.73 -2.45
C ALA A 120 -12.14 0.64 -3.05
N ALA A 121 -11.49 -0.52 -2.94
CA ALA A 121 -10.17 -0.74 -3.54
C ALA A 121 -10.25 -0.71 -5.07
N LEU A 122 -11.24 -1.36 -5.64
CA LEU A 122 -11.42 -1.38 -7.10
C LEU A 122 -11.62 0.03 -7.64
N GLY A 123 -12.49 0.83 -7.02
CA GLY A 123 -12.71 2.21 -7.41
C GLY A 123 -11.46 3.06 -7.29
N PHE A 124 -10.69 2.85 -6.22
CA PHE A 124 -9.42 3.55 -6.02
C PHE A 124 -8.42 3.25 -7.15
N TYR A 125 -8.23 1.98 -7.47
CA TYR A 125 -7.27 1.60 -8.53
C TYR A 125 -7.74 2.04 -9.91
N GLU A 126 -9.02 1.89 -10.21
CA GLU A 126 -9.57 2.34 -11.49
C GLU A 126 -9.43 3.84 -11.68
N HIS A 127 -9.65 4.61 -10.60
CA HIS A 127 -9.47 6.07 -10.63
C HIS A 127 -8.04 6.47 -10.98
N LEU A 128 -7.05 5.67 -10.54
CA LEU A 128 -5.64 5.91 -10.85
C LEU A 128 -5.26 5.47 -12.27
N GLY A 129 -6.15 4.77 -12.96
CA GLY A 129 -5.90 4.32 -14.33
C GLY A 129 -5.56 2.85 -14.46
N PHE A 130 -5.66 2.07 -13.37
CA PHE A 130 -5.48 0.62 -13.46
C PHE A 130 -6.62 0.01 -14.26
N GLU A 131 -6.31 -1.02 -15.03
CA GLU A 131 -7.29 -1.78 -15.80
C GLU A 131 -7.36 -3.20 -15.26
N VAL A 132 -8.56 -3.78 -15.27
CA VAL A 132 -8.75 -5.18 -14.91
C VAL A 132 -8.26 -6.05 -16.06
N GLU A 133 -7.23 -6.84 -15.82
CA GLU A 133 -6.69 -7.78 -16.82
C GLU A 133 -7.46 -9.10 -16.82
N ARG A 134 -7.84 -9.58 -15.64
CA ARG A 134 -8.59 -10.84 -15.52
C ARG A 134 -9.21 -10.96 -14.13
N GLN A 135 -10.19 -11.86 -14.02
CA GLN A 135 -10.80 -12.29 -12.78
C GLN A 135 -10.30 -13.70 -12.47
N ILE A 136 -9.94 -13.94 -11.21
CA ILE A 136 -9.47 -15.25 -10.76
C ILE A 136 -10.40 -15.73 -9.66
N GLY A 137 -11.09 -16.84 -9.93
CA GLY A 137 -11.99 -17.46 -8.97
C GLY A 137 -11.20 -18.20 -7.88
N ASN A 138 -11.72 -18.19 -6.66
CA ASN A 138 -11.13 -18.88 -5.51
C ASN A 138 -9.68 -18.52 -5.26
N TYR A 139 -9.32 -17.26 -5.41
CA TYR A 139 -7.93 -16.81 -5.28
C TYR A 139 -7.48 -16.75 -3.83
N TYR A 140 -8.34 -16.29 -2.93
CA TYR A 140 -8.01 -16.15 -1.52
C TYR A 140 -8.34 -17.42 -0.75
N GLU A 141 -7.68 -17.61 0.41
CA GLU A 141 -7.88 -18.80 1.26
C GLU A 141 -9.32 -19.03 1.67
N ASP A 142 -10.09 -17.95 1.81
CA ASP A 142 -11.51 -18.01 2.17
C ASP A 142 -12.43 -18.27 0.98
N GLY A 143 -11.88 -18.54 -0.20
CA GLY A 143 -12.65 -18.79 -1.42
C GLY A 143 -13.04 -17.53 -2.19
N GLY A 144 -12.64 -16.35 -1.73
CA GLY A 144 -12.96 -15.11 -2.40
C GLY A 144 -12.28 -14.96 -3.74
N ASP A 145 -12.97 -14.34 -4.70
CA ASP A 145 -12.43 -14.05 -6.02
C ASP A 145 -11.56 -12.80 -6.00
N ALA A 146 -10.63 -12.73 -6.95
CA ALA A 146 -9.76 -11.56 -7.13
C ALA A 146 -9.83 -11.02 -8.53
N TYR A 147 -9.61 -9.72 -8.67
CA TYR A 147 -9.25 -9.11 -9.94
C TYR A 147 -7.75 -8.86 -9.97
N TYR A 148 -7.13 -9.17 -11.10
CA TYR A 148 -5.74 -8.82 -11.37
C TYR A 148 -5.74 -7.50 -12.13
N LEU A 149 -5.09 -6.50 -11.55
CA LEU A 149 -5.11 -5.13 -12.04
C LEU A 149 -3.72 -4.72 -12.52
N LYS A 150 -3.68 -3.93 -13.57
CA LYS A 150 -2.42 -3.49 -14.16
C LYS A 150 -2.48 -2.02 -14.54
N LEU A 151 -1.41 -1.31 -14.20
CA LEU A 151 -1.20 0.07 -14.60
C LEU A 151 0.07 0.13 -15.44
N GLY A 152 -0.05 0.58 -16.68
CA GLY A 152 1.09 0.85 -17.51
C GLY A 152 1.52 -0.25 -18.45
N GLY A 153 2.83 -0.39 -18.65
CA GLY A 153 3.38 -1.12 -19.79
C GLY A 153 3.45 -0.24 -21.03
N THR A 154 3.02 1.02 -20.92
CA THR A 154 3.13 2.02 -21.96
C THR A 154 3.83 3.26 -21.43
N THR A 155 4.37 4.08 -22.33
CA THR A 155 5.05 5.32 -22.00
C THR A 155 4.10 6.29 -21.30
N GLY A 156 4.53 6.94 -20.22
CA GLY A 156 3.79 8.03 -19.60
C GLY A 156 3.01 7.69 -18.34
N ILE A 157 3.25 6.53 -17.72
CA ILE A 157 2.59 6.14 -16.48
C ILE A 157 2.88 7.13 -15.37
N ALA A 158 4.14 7.47 -15.19
CA ALA A 158 4.57 8.40 -14.14
C ALA A 158 3.89 9.75 -14.31
N GLU A 159 3.72 10.20 -15.55
CA GLU A 159 3.02 11.45 -15.85
C GLU A 159 1.55 11.39 -15.45
N LYS A 160 0.86 10.29 -15.79
CA LYS A 160 -0.55 10.11 -15.43
C LYS A 160 -0.75 10.13 -13.91
N LEU A 161 0.08 9.42 -13.19
CA LEU A 161 -0.01 9.39 -11.73
C LEU A 161 0.40 10.70 -11.10
N SER A 162 1.35 11.41 -11.69
CA SER A 162 1.74 12.74 -11.23
C SER A 162 0.58 13.73 -11.29
N GLU A 163 -0.25 13.65 -12.32
CA GLU A 163 -1.45 14.49 -12.43
C GLU A 163 -2.40 14.23 -11.27
N PHE A 164 -2.63 12.97 -10.90
CA PHE A 164 -3.47 12.61 -9.76
C PHE A 164 -2.88 13.05 -8.42
N VAL A 165 -1.56 12.94 -8.28
CA VAL A 165 -0.86 13.28 -7.04
C VAL A 165 -0.81 14.79 -6.83
N ARG A 166 -0.74 15.56 -7.91
CA ARG A 166 -0.68 17.03 -7.84
C ARG A 166 -2.04 17.70 -7.72
N GLY A 167 -3.10 16.96 -8.05
CA GLY A 167 -4.46 17.49 -8.06
C GLY A 167 -5.11 17.64 -6.67
#